data_f5e1048b02b216e21d3f010a9115a7d7
#
_entry.id   f5e1048b02b216e21d3f010a9115a7d7
#
_cell.length_a   1.000
_cell.length_b   1.000
_cell.length_c   1.000
_cell.angle_alpha   90.00
_cell.angle_beta   90.00
_cell.angle_gamma   90.00
#
_symmetry.space_group_name_H-M   'P 1'
#
loop_
_entity.id
_entity.type
_entity.pdbx_description
1 polymer ?
#
loop_
_entity_poly.entity_id
_entity_poly.type
_entity_poly.pdbx_seq_one_letter_code
_entity_poly.pdbx_strand_id
1 'polypeptide(L)'
;MGIKLLPAFEKFVNDLRGIWSEFPDDETRMKRAHELMEKELLPDPALREHCKDWPSTEGRKNLLFYTDPDHGFVINGVVRVPGRTGSVHDHADGWVLYGLLDGTESLERFKAVKSRKEEGYVKVELVSDTQGQAGKADLVPPYDIHAEQGSDGRSVAVILRSRVLVGEVLQGRYNRETGEYYEG
;
A
#
# COMPACT_ATOMS: atom_id res chain seq x y z
N MET A 1 26.28 -3.97 1.21
CA MET A 1 25.91 -4.42 2.58
C MET A 1 24.41 -4.67 2.55
N GLY A 2 23.96 -5.93 2.56
CA GLY A 2 22.54 -6.24 2.55
C GLY A 2 21.91 -5.79 3.88
N ILE A 3 20.77 -5.11 3.80
CA ILE A 3 19.97 -4.81 4.99
C ILE A 3 19.51 -6.15 5.56
N LYS A 4 19.90 -6.43 6.80
CA LYS A 4 19.41 -7.63 7.49
C LYS A 4 17.94 -7.40 7.83
N LEU A 5 17.05 -8.14 7.18
CA LEU A 5 15.64 -8.11 7.50
C LEU A 5 15.40 -8.65 8.91
N LEU A 6 14.34 -8.17 9.57
CA LEU A 6 13.86 -8.80 10.80
C LEU A 6 13.35 -10.22 10.48
N PRO A 7 13.45 -11.18 11.44
CA PRO A 7 13.02 -12.57 11.18
C PRO A 7 11.59 -12.69 10.66
N ALA A 8 10.66 -11.84 11.12
CA ALA A 8 9.28 -11.82 10.62
C ALA A 8 9.22 -11.44 9.13
N PHE A 9 10.03 -10.46 8.69
CA PHE A 9 10.13 -10.11 7.27
C PHE A 9 10.81 -11.19 6.45
N GLU A 10 11.88 -11.80 6.96
CA GLU A 10 12.55 -12.91 6.26
C GLU A 10 11.58 -14.07 6.02
N LYS A 11 10.81 -14.45 7.05
CA LYS A 11 9.78 -15.49 6.90
C LYS A 11 8.73 -15.08 5.88
N PHE A 12 8.18 -13.87 6.00
CA PHE A 12 7.15 -13.35 5.09
C PHE A 12 7.62 -13.32 3.64
N VAL A 13 8.86 -12.88 3.37
CA VAL A 13 9.46 -12.91 2.03
C VAL A 13 9.54 -14.34 1.49
N ASN A 14 10.01 -15.29 2.29
CA ASN A 14 10.13 -16.70 1.87
C ASN A 14 8.77 -17.31 1.52
N ASP A 15 7.74 -17.02 2.33
CA ASP A 15 6.38 -17.50 2.09
C ASP A 15 5.78 -16.85 0.83
N LEU A 16 6.00 -15.54 0.61
CA LEU A 16 5.60 -14.85 -0.62
C LEU A 16 6.26 -15.47 -1.85
N ARG A 17 7.56 -15.76 -1.81
CA ARG A 17 8.26 -16.44 -2.92
C ARG A 17 7.63 -17.80 -3.25
N GLY A 18 7.18 -18.55 -2.23
CA GLY A 18 6.39 -19.77 -2.41
C GLY A 18 5.07 -19.49 -3.14
N ILE A 19 4.31 -18.49 -2.70
CA ILE A 19 3.05 -18.09 -3.34
C ILE A 19 3.27 -17.67 -4.79
N TRP A 20 4.30 -16.85 -5.08
CA TRP A 20 4.60 -16.40 -6.45
C TRP A 20 5.02 -17.53 -7.37
N SER A 21 5.68 -18.55 -6.83
CA SER A 21 6.07 -19.74 -7.60
C SER A 21 4.91 -20.70 -7.86
N GLU A 22 3.93 -20.77 -6.95
CA GLU A 22 2.80 -21.70 -7.03
C GLU A 22 1.66 -21.17 -7.93
N PHE A 23 1.34 -19.88 -7.81
CA PHE A 23 0.18 -19.28 -8.47
C PHE A 23 0.61 -18.38 -9.64
N PRO A 24 -0.05 -18.48 -10.82
CA PRO A 24 0.35 -17.73 -12.01
C PRO A 24 -0.17 -16.28 -12.06
N ASP A 25 -1.26 -15.98 -11.36
CA ASP A 25 -1.95 -14.68 -11.44
C ASP A 25 -1.81 -13.84 -10.16
N ASP A 26 -1.74 -12.52 -10.33
CA ASP A 26 -1.53 -11.59 -9.22
C ASP A 26 -2.74 -11.52 -8.28
N GLU A 27 -3.97 -11.73 -8.76
CA GLU A 27 -5.15 -11.72 -7.89
C GLU A 27 -5.08 -12.81 -6.83
N THR A 28 -4.79 -14.04 -7.25
CA THR A 28 -4.64 -15.18 -6.33
C THR A 28 -3.46 -14.97 -5.40
N ARG A 29 -2.31 -14.55 -5.93
CA ARG A 29 -1.10 -14.25 -5.14
C ARG A 29 -1.40 -13.24 -4.03
N MET A 30 -2.04 -12.13 -4.38
CA MET A 30 -2.30 -11.05 -3.44
C MET A 30 -3.38 -11.41 -2.41
N LYS A 31 -4.39 -12.20 -2.76
CA LYS A 31 -5.34 -12.76 -1.79
C LYS A 31 -4.66 -13.68 -0.77
N ARG A 32 -3.74 -14.55 -1.22
CA ARG A 32 -2.94 -15.41 -0.32
C ARG A 32 -1.99 -14.58 0.54
N ALA A 33 -1.34 -13.58 -0.04
CA ALA A 33 -0.47 -12.67 0.70
C ALA A 33 -1.25 -11.86 1.76
N HIS A 34 -2.50 -11.51 1.49
CA HIS A 34 -3.40 -10.83 2.44
C HIS A 34 -3.62 -11.70 3.68
N GLU A 35 -4.03 -12.94 3.50
CA GLU A 35 -4.23 -13.90 4.59
C GLU A 35 -2.94 -14.08 5.42
N LEU A 36 -1.80 -14.22 4.73
CA LEU A 36 -0.50 -14.38 5.36
C LEU A 36 -0.08 -13.13 6.14
N MET A 37 -0.26 -11.94 5.57
CA MET A 37 0.08 -10.67 6.21
C MET A 37 -0.70 -10.47 7.52
N GLU A 38 -2.02 -10.66 7.50
CA GLU A 38 -2.85 -10.51 8.70
C GLU A 38 -2.57 -11.57 9.77
N LYS A 39 -2.27 -12.80 9.36
CA LYS A 39 -2.09 -13.92 10.29
C LYS A 39 -0.70 -13.96 10.91
N GLU A 40 0.33 -13.58 10.17
CA GLU A 40 1.71 -13.84 10.59
C GLU A 40 2.57 -12.58 10.69
N LEU A 41 2.47 -11.62 9.76
CA LEU A 41 3.33 -10.45 9.76
C LEU A 41 2.85 -9.36 10.71
N LEU A 42 1.60 -8.90 10.55
CA LEU A 42 1.08 -7.78 11.32
C LEU A 42 0.94 -8.05 12.82
N PRO A 43 0.65 -9.27 13.29
CA PRO A 43 0.60 -9.56 14.73
C PRO A 43 1.98 -9.81 15.37
N ASP A 44 3.07 -9.88 14.59
CA ASP A 44 4.40 -10.17 15.13
C ASP A 44 4.83 -9.12 16.16
N PRO A 45 5.09 -9.52 17.43
CA PRO A 45 5.36 -8.56 18.51
C PRO A 45 6.72 -7.87 18.36
N ALA A 46 7.72 -8.54 17.80
CA ALA A 46 9.04 -7.93 17.60
C ALA A 46 9.00 -6.89 16.49
N LEU A 47 8.25 -7.15 15.42
CA LEU A 47 8.04 -6.19 14.34
C LEU A 47 7.25 -4.97 14.83
N ARG A 48 6.20 -5.18 15.62
CA ARG A 48 5.39 -4.09 16.20
C ARG A 48 6.20 -3.22 17.17
N GLU A 49 7.09 -3.81 17.94
CA GLU A 49 8.00 -3.06 18.80
C GLU A 49 9.02 -2.26 17.95
N HIS A 50 9.63 -2.90 16.97
CA HIS A 50 10.64 -2.28 16.12
C HIS A 50 10.09 -1.11 15.29
N CYS A 51 8.85 -1.20 14.84
CA CYS A 51 8.24 -0.15 14.00
C CYS A 51 8.03 1.19 14.74
N LYS A 52 8.08 1.21 16.07
CA LYS A 52 7.98 2.44 16.87
C LYS A 52 9.12 3.41 16.56
N ASP A 53 10.29 2.87 16.22
CA ASP A 53 11.51 3.65 15.92
C ASP A 53 11.66 3.99 14.42
N TRP A 54 10.70 3.59 13.57
CA TRP A 54 10.80 3.91 12.16
C TRP A 54 10.62 5.41 11.93
N PRO A 55 11.47 6.02 11.07
CA PRO A 55 11.37 7.43 10.78
C PRO A 55 10.09 7.77 10.02
N SER A 56 9.54 8.95 10.24
CA SER A 56 8.43 9.47 9.43
C SER A 56 8.79 9.48 7.94
N THR A 57 7.83 9.10 7.11
CA THR A 57 7.94 9.17 5.64
C THR A 57 7.34 10.46 5.08
N GLU A 58 6.94 11.41 5.92
CA GLU A 58 6.42 12.70 5.50
C GLU A 58 7.45 13.48 4.67
N GLY A 59 7.04 13.89 3.45
CA GLY A 59 7.93 14.57 2.52
C GLY A 59 9.11 13.72 1.99
N ARG A 60 9.06 12.41 2.16
CA ARG A 60 10.10 11.46 1.74
C ARG A 60 9.49 10.30 0.96
N LYS A 61 10.37 9.51 0.32
CA LYS A 61 9.97 8.21 -0.23
C LYS A 61 9.65 7.23 0.91
N ASN A 62 8.76 6.27 0.62
CA ASN A 62 8.48 5.15 1.50
C ASN A 62 9.77 4.41 1.88
N LEU A 63 9.79 3.82 3.08
CA LEU A 63 10.90 2.97 3.50
C LEU A 63 10.90 1.72 2.61
N LEU A 64 11.99 1.48 1.89
CA LEU A 64 12.14 0.28 1.08
C LEU A 64 12.76 -0.82 1.94
N PHE A 65 12.02 -1.92 2.16
CA PHE A 65 12.52 -3.07 2.92
C PHE A 65 13.04 -4.17 2.01
N TYR A 66 12.33 -4.46 0.92
CA TYR A 66 12.68 -5.56 0.04
C TYR A 66 12.15 -5.36 -1.38
N THR A 67 12.94 -5.78 -2.35
CA THR A 67 12.51 -5.97 -3.74
C THR A 67 12.92 -7.37 -4.15
N ASP A 68 11.97 -8.20 -4.55
CA ASP A 68 12.27 -9.57 -4.98
C ASP A 68 12.94 -9.57 -6.35
N PRO A 69 14.14 -10.16 -6.48
CA PRO A 69 14.89 -10.13 -7.73
C PRO A 69 14.32 -11.03 -8.82
N ASP A 70 13.56 -12.06 -8.45
CA ASP A 70 13.07 -13.08 -9.40
C ASP A 70 11.61 -12.84 -9.77
N HIS A 71 10.79 -12.38 -8.83
CA HIS A 71 9.35 -12.20 -8.99
C HIS A 71 8.91 -10.73 -9.10
N GLY A 72 9.77 -9.80 -8.69
CA GLY A 72 9.54 -8.36 -8.83
C GLY A 72 8.55 -7.75 -7.83
N PHE A 73 8.04 -8.49 -6.84
CA PHE A 73 7.25 -7.87 -5.79
C PHE A 73 8.10 -7.00 -4.86
N VAL A 74 7.47 -5.99 -4.24
CA VAL A 74 8.15 -5.00 -3.40
C VAL A 74 7.47 -4.86 -2.05
N ILE A 75 8.26 -4.79 -0.97
CA ILE A 75 7.78 -4.50 0.37
C ILE A 75 8.33 -3.14 0.82
N ASN A 76 7.41 -2.24 1.16
CA ASN A 76 7.68 -0.90 1.64
C ASN A 76 7.09 -0.68 3.04
N GLY A 77 7.54 0.38 3.73
CA GLY A 77 6.90 0.90 4.92
C GLY A 77 6.49 2.35 4.75
N VAL A 78 5.39 2.72 5.36
CA VAL A 78 4.91 4.10 5.49
C VAL A 78 4.72 4.42 6.96
N VAL A 79 5.22 5.59 7.36
CA VAL A 79 5.03 6.13 8.72
C VAL A 79 4.42 7.51 8.58
N ARG A 80 3.17 7.65 8.98
CA ARG A 80 2.41 8.89 8.89
C ARG A 80 2.44 9.65 10.22
N VAL A 81 2.54 10.96 10.12
CA VAL A 81 2.36 11.86 11.24
C VAL A 81 0.87 12.08 11.51
N PRO A 82 0.46 12.51 12.73
CA PRO A 82 -0.92 12.83 13.05
C PRO A 82 -1.54 13.83 12.05
N GLY A 83 -2.78 13.59 11.65
CA GLY A 83 -3.54 14.46 10.76
C GLY A 83 -3.07 14.51 9.30
N ARG A 84 -2.22 13.59 8.87
CA ARG A 84 -1.71 13.54 7.50
C ARG A 84 -2.85 13.29 6.50
N THR A 85 -2.99 14.19 5.54
CA THR A 85 -3.90 14.02 4.40
C THR A 85 -3.21 13.27 3.27
N GLY A 86 -3.74 12.11 2.91
CA GLY A 86 -3.31 11.32 1.77
C GLY A 86 -3.85 11.85 0.45
N SER A 87 -3.13 11.67 -0.63
CA SER A 87 -3.60 11.99 -1.98
C SER A 87 -4.54 10.90 -2.50
N VAL A 88 -5.56 11.29 -3.28
CA VAL A 88 -6.40 10.32 -4.00
C VAL A 88 -5.62 9.83 -5.22
N HIS A 89 -5.47 8.51 -5.35
CA HIS A 89 -4.66 7.90 -6.39
C HIS A 89 -5.14 6.47 -6.73
N ASP A 90 -4.61 5.92 -7.79
CA ASP A 90 -4.64 4.49 -8.09
C ASP A 90 -3.21 3.93 -8.21
N HIS A 91 -3.10 2.64 -8.43
CA HIS A 91 -1.83 1.96 -8.65
C HIS A 91 -1.69 1.39 -10.06
N ALA A 92 -2.38 2.01 -11.02
CA ALA A 92 -2.44 1.52 -12.39
C ALA A 92 -2.80 0.02 -12.44
N ASP A 93 -2.07 -0.81 -13.16
CA ASP A 93 -2.31 -2.25 -13.29
C ASP A 93 -1.74 -3.10 -12.15
N GLY A 94 -1.14 -2.45 -11.13
CA GLY A 94 -0.56 -3.13 -9.97
C GLY A 94 -1.57 -3.39 -8.86
N TRP A 95 -1.47 -4.57 -8.23
CA TRP A 95 -2.13 -4.87 -6.97
C TRP A 95 -1.30 -4.35 -5.80
N VAL A 96 -1.98 -3.84 -4.78
CA VAL A 96 -1.35 -3.40 -3.54
C VAL A 96 -2.08 -3.99 -2.34
N LEU A 97 -1.31 -4.39 -1.34
CA LEU A 97 -1.80 -4.78 -0.02
C LEU A 97 -1.24 -3.79 1.00
N TYR A 98 -2.13 -3.11 1.70
CA TYR A 98 -1.81 -2.08 2.67
C TYR A 98 -2.15 -2.56 4.08
N GLY A 99 -1.15 -3.02 4.83
CA GLY A 99 -1.32 -3.60 6.16
C GLY A 99 -0.95 -2.62 7.27
N LEU A 100 -1.90 -2.28 8.15
CA LEU A 100 -1.63 -1.44 9.31
C LEU A 100 -0.95 -2.25 10.41
N LEU A 101 0.29 -1.86 10.72
CA LEU A 101 1.10 -2.46 11.78
C LEU A 101 0.85 -1.77 13.12
N ASP A 102 0.61 -0.45 13.10
CA ASP A 102 0.32 0.35 14.29
C ASP A 102 -0.58 1.54 13.94
N GLY A 103 -1.39 1.99 14.90
CA GLY A 103 -2.31 3.12 14.74
C GLY A 103 -3.59 2.78 13.96
N THR A 104 -4.26 3.82 13.49
CA THR A 104 -5.50 3.76 12.71
C THR A 104 -5.43 4.75 11.56
N GLU A 105 -6.10 4.45 10.44
CA GLU A 105 -6.25 5.33 9.29
C GLU A 105 -7.67 5.23 8.73
N SER A 106 -8.14 6.27 8.06
CA SER A 106 -9.35 6.19 7.24
C SER A 106 -8.96 5.69 5.85
N LEU A 107 -9.64 4.64 5.39
CA LEU A 107 -9.43 4.00 4.09
C LEU A 107 -10.59 4.38 3.17
N GLU A 108 -10.35 5.38 2.33
CA GLU A 108 -11.34 5.94 1.42
C GLU A 108 -11.30 5.23 0.06
N ARG A 109 -12.48 4.93 -0.53
CA ARG A 109 -12.63 4.45 -1.91
C ARG A 109 -13.43 5.44 -2.72
N PHE A 110 -13.06 5.62 -3.96
CA PHE A 110 -13.68 6.56 -4.88
C PHE A 110 -14.09 5.88 -6.18
N LYS A 111 -15.08 6.46 -6.88
CA LYS A 111 -15.41 6.12 -8.26
C LYS A 111 -15.28 7.34 -9.15
N ALA A 112 -14.81 7.14 -10.37
CA ALA A 112 -14.86 8.16 -11.41
C ALA A 112 -16.31 8.31 -11.91
N VAL A 113 -16.86 9.53 -11.83
CA VAL A 113 -18.23 9.84 -12.29
C VAL A 113 -18.24 10.64 -13.60
N LYS A 114 -17.14 11.30 -13.92
CA LYS A 114 -16.90 11.97 -15.19
C LYS A 114 -15.42 11.91 -15.52
N SER A 115 -15.09 11.45 -16.72
CA SER A 115 -13.71 11.30 -17.15
C SER A 115 -13.50 11.94 -18.53
N ARG A 116 -12.47 12.76 -18.62
CA ARG A 116 -11.87 13.32 -19.83
C ARG A 116 -10.36 13.34 -19.58
N LYS A 117 -9.78 12.13 -19.50
CA LYS A 117 -8.36 11.96 -19.13
C LYS A 117 -7.42 12.70 -20.05
N GLU A 118 -7.70 12.72 -21.35
CA GLU A 118 -6.90 13.43 -22.36
C GLU A 118 -6.87 14.95 -22.12
N GLU A 119 -7.87 15.49 -21.41
CA GLU A 119 -7.94 16.91 -21.02
C GLU A 119 -7.42 17.14 -19.58
N GLY A 120 -6.84 16.12 -18.94
CA GLY A 120 -6.39 16.20 -17.54
C GLY A 120 -7.51 16.34 -16.51
N TYR A 121 -8.70 15.78 -16.80
CA TYR A 121 -9.86 15.90 -15.94
C TYR A 121 -10.53 14.56 -15.64
N VAL A 122 -10.64 14.23 -14.34
CA VAL A 122 -11.45 13.10 -13.84
C VAL A 122 -12.12 13.51 -12.52
N LYS A 123 -13.44 13.64 -12.54
CA LYS A 123 -14.21 13.87 -11.32
C LYS A 123 -14.42 12.55 -10.58
N VAL A 124 -14.05 12.52 -9.31
CA VAL A 124 -14.24 11.38 -8.42
C VAL A 124 -15.23 11.70 -7.31
N GLU A 125 -15.96 10.68 -6.88
CA GLU A 125 -16.88 10.76 -5.73
C GLU A 125 -16.53 9.66 -4.73
N LEU A 126 -16.61 9.98 -3.43
CA LEU A 126 -16.40 9.04 -2.34
C LEU A 126 -17.51 7.96 -2.37
N VAL A 127 -17.10 6.69 -2.33
CA VAL A 127 -17.99 5.52 -2.29
C VAL A 127 -18.07 4.94 -0.89
N SER A 128 -16.93 4.84 -0.23
CA SER A 128 -16.83 4.33 1.13
C SER A 128 -15.65 4.96 1.87
N ASP A 129 -15.82 5.06 3.17
CA ASP A 129 -14.80 5.43 4.14
C ASP A 129 -14.87 4.42 5.28
N THR A 130 -13.81 3.65 5.46
CA THR A 130 -13.75 2.60 6.47
C THR A 130 -12.54 2.82 7.36
N GLN A 131 -12.67 2.52 8.65
CA GLN A 131 -11.57 2.64 9.58
C GLN A 131 -10.65 1.42 9.48
N GLY A 132 -9.43 1.65 9.00
CA GLY A 132 -8.32 0.70 9.07
C GLY A 132 -7.77 0.63 10.49
N GLN A 133 -7.44 -0.57 10.95
CA GLN A 133 -6.96 -0.84 12.30
C GLN A 133 -5.67 -1.67 12.27
N ALA A 134 -4.83 -1.48 13.29
CA ALA A 134 -3.61 -2.29 13.44
C ALA A 134 -3.93 -3.80 13.46
N GLY A 135 -3.18 -4.58 12.71
CA GLY A 135 -3.38 -6.01 12.51
C GLY A 135 -4.31 -6.37 11.33
N LYS A 136 -4.83 -5.38 10.62
CA LYS A 136 -5.67 -5.54 9.43
C LYS A 136 -5.00 -4.99 8.19
N ALA A 137 -5.29 -5.62 7.05
CA ALA A 137 -4.79 -5.22 5.76
C ALA A 137 -5.93 -4.94 4.78
N ASP A 138 -5.70 -3.99 3.90
CA ASP A 138 -6.60 -3.57 2.83
C ASP A 138 -6.02 -4.01 1.49
N LEU A 139 -6.80 -4.76 0.72
CA LEU A 139 -6.39 -5.24 -0.60
C LEU A 139 -6.94 -4.28 -1.68
N VAL A 140 -6.02 -3.65 -2.40
CA VAL A 140 -6.30 -2.67 -3.43
C VAL A 140 -6.07 -3.29 -4.81
N PRO A 141 -7.14 -3.55 -5.58
CA PRO A 141 -7.05 -4.04 -6.95
C PRO A 141 -6.45 -3.01 -7.92
N PRO A 142 -6.03 -3.43 -9.12
CA PRO A 142 -5.65 -2.52 -10.20
C PRO A 142 -6.70 -1.45 -10.48
N TYR A 143 -6.24 -0.21 -10.70
CA TYR A 143 -7.07 0.96 -11.04
C TYR A 143 -8.11 1.35 -9.99
N ASP A 144 -8.08 0.76 -8.79
CA ASP A 144 -8.98 1.14 -7.70
C ASP A 144 -8.55 2.50 -7.12
N ILE A 145 -9.44 3.49 -7.22
CA ILE A 145 -9.17 4.86 -6.80
C ILE A 145 -9.41 4.96 -5.30
N HIS A 146 -8.38 5.32 -4.56
CA HIS A 146 -8.42 5.33 -3.09
C HIS A 146 -7.53 6.41 -2.49
N ALA A 147 -7.67 6.58 -1.17
CA ALA A 147 -6.76 7.36 -0.35
C ALA A 147 -6.71 6.78 1.06
N GLU A 148 -5.56 6.88 1.70
CA GLU A 148 -5.40 6.62 3.12
C GLU A 148 -5.20 7.94 3.86
N GLN A 149 -6.12 8.24 4.79
CA GLN A 149 -6.05 9.46 5.60
C GLN A 149 -5.52 9.14 6.99
N GLY A 150 -4.56 9.91 7.43
CA GLY A 150 -4.05 9.79 8.81
C GLY A 150 -5.11 10.19 9.84
N SER A 151 -5.07 9.53 10.99
CA SER A 151 -5.88 9.88 12.15
C SER A 151 -5.18 10.92 13.03
N ASP A 152 -5.72 11.17 14.24
CA ASP A 152 -5.12 12.06 15.25
C ASP A 152 -3.80 11.50 15.83
N GLY A 153 -3.50 10.23 15.59
CA GLY A 153 -2.29 9.56 16.03
C GLY A 153 -1.29 9.27 14.89
N ARG A 154 -0.09 8.87 15.28
CA ARG A 154 0.89 8.29 14.36
C ARG A 154 0.38 6.93 13.88
N SER A 155 0.58 6.63 12.61
CA SER A 155 0.31 5.30 12.06
C SER A 155 1.51 4.72 11.31
N VAL A 156 1.58 3.41 11.24
CA VAL A 156 2.61 2.66 10.52
C VAL A 156 1.95 1.58 9.68
N ALA A 157 2.27 1.57 8.39
CA ALA A 157 1.81 0.54 7.49
C ALA A 157 2.98 -0.17 6.79
N VAL A 158 2.78 -1.45 6.51
CA VAL A 158 3.59 -2.24 5.60
C VAL A 158 2.81 -2.42 4.30
N ILE A 159 3.45 -2.14 3.19
CA ILE A 159 2.86 -2.19 1.86
C ILE A 159 3.55 -3.30 1.07
N LEU A 160 2.77 -4.23 0.54
CA LEU A 160 3.22 -5.18 -0.48
C LEU A 160 2.64 -4.74 -1.83
N ARG A 161 3.52 -4.61 -2.83
CA ARG A 161 3.13 -4.36 -4.23
C ARG A 161 3.42 -5.60 -5.06
N SER A 162 2.48 -6.01 -5.90
CA SER A 162 2.66 -7.21 -6.74
C SER A 162 3.82 -7.08 -7.72
N ARG A 163 4.18 -5.85 -8.06
CA ARG A 163 5.30 -5.53 -8.96
C ARG A 163 5.92 -4.17 -8.64
N VAL A 164 7.11 -3.93 -9.16
CA VAL A 164 7.72 -2.60 -9.15
C VAL A 164 6.95 -1.71 -10.13
N LEU A 165 6.38 -0.62 -9.62
CA LEU A 165 5.81 0.44 -10.45
C LEU A 165 6.94 1.42 -10.82
N VAL A 166 7.64 1.15 -11.92
CA VAL A 166 8.74 2.00 -12.41
C VAL A 166 8.61 2.20 -13.91
N GLY A 167 8.86 3.42 -14.34
CA GLY A 167 9.00 3.76 -15.75
C GLY A 167 7.67 4.02 -16.44
N GLU A 168 7.24 3.13 -17.32
CA GLU A 168 6.11 3.37 -18.23
C GLU A 168 4.71 3.29 -17.59
N VAL A 169 4.59 2.69 -16.39
CA VAL A 169 3.32 2.55 -15.71
C VAL A 169 3.21 3.61 -14.62
N LEU A 170 2.47 4.67 -14.90
CA LEU A 170 2.27 5.80 -14.01
C LEU A 170 0.98 5.64 -13.23
N GLN A 171 1.01 6.04 -11.96
CA GLN A 171 -0.18 6.06 -11.09
C GLN A 171 -1.09 7.24 -11.48
N GLY A 172 -2.40 7.00 -11.50
CA GLY A 172 -3.37 8.08 -11.61
C GLY A 172 -3.40 8.91 -10.32
N ARG A 173 -3.39 10.23 -10.46
CA ARG A 173 -3.52 11.20 -9.37
C ARG A 173 -4.75 12.06 -9.60
N TYR A 174 -5.59 12.18 -8.57
CA TYR A 174 -6.91 12.79 -8.66
C TYR A 174 -7.06 13.89 -7.63
N ASN A 175 -7.40 15.10 -8.07
CA ASN A 175 -7.84 16.15 -7.18
C ASN A 175 -9.37 16.07 -6.99
N ARG A 176 -9.81 15.66 -5.80
CA ARG A 176 -11.23 15.43 -5.49
C ARG A 176 -12.09 16.69 -5.56
N GLU A 177 -11.49 17.88 -5.40
CA GLU A 177 -12.20 19.16 -5.39
C GLU A 177 -12.30 19.75 -6.80
N THR A 178 -11.18 19.81 -7.52
CA THR A 178 -11.11 20.45 -8.84
C THR A 178 -11.39 19.50 -10.00
N GLY A 179 -11.21 18.20 -9.80
CA GLY A 179 -11.25 17.19 -10.84
C GLY A 179 -9.96 17.13 -11.67
N GLU A 180 -8.92 17.85 -11.30
CA GLU A 180 -7.62 17.74 -11.97
C GLU A 180 -7.10 16.29 -11.88
N TYR A 181 -6.62 15.78 -13.02
CA TYR A 181 -6.07 14.44 -13.15
C TYR A 181 -4.74 14.49 -13.90
N TYR A 182 -3.77 13.73 -13.41
CA TYR A 182 -2.51 13.48 -14.11
C TYR A 182 -1.98 12.09 -13.76
N GLU A 183 -1.06 11.61 -14.57
CA GLU A 183 -0.33 10.36 -14.34
C GLU A 183 1.10 10.72 -13.89
N GLY A 184 1.58 10.09 -12.77
CA GLY A 184 2.89 10.41 -12.20
C GLY A 184 3.39 9.43 -11.13
#